data_3193e0750898b8c5e9826d6a76af31be
#
_entry.id   3193e0750898b8c5e9826d6a76af31be
#
_cell.length_a   1.000
_cell.length_b   1.000
_cell.length_c   1.000
_cell.angle_alpha   90.00
_cell.angle_beta   90.00
_cell.angle_gamma   90.00
#
_symmetry.space_group_name_H-M   'P 1'
#
loop_
_entity.id
_entity.type
_entity.pdbx_description
1 polymer ?
#
loop_
_entity_poly.entity_id
_entity_poly.type
_entity_poly.pdbx_seq_one_letter_code
_entity_poly.pdbx_strand_id
1 'polypeptide(L)'
;MHPTGNVSFGQLFIKQIYDAIRNGPQWESTLLVITYDETGKFCPICAEFRCVGVRLSTVGGFHDHIPPPLAVRPDDLTYTEKAHDGSNYTFEFNRLGGRLPTWIISPYTPQGYLENFGTDPVTGKAYPYSATSILKTLGYLWDLQDLTPRVSHSPSFDHLIGPHLRQTSRFLTTPHTFA
;
A
#
# COMPACT_ATOMS: atom_id res chain seq x y z
N MET A 1 0.00 13.58 -1.33
CA MET A 1 -0.65 14.09 -2.55
C MET A 1 -2.16 14.05 -2.36
N HIS A 2 -2.75 15.16 -1.96
CA HIS A 2 -4.20 15.26 -1.78
C HIS A 2 -4.84 15.74 -3.10
N PRO A 3 -6.08 15.33 -3.47
CA PRO A 3 -6.72 15.70 -4.73
C PRO A 3 -6.84 17.20 -5.03
N THR A 4 -6.79 18.05 -4.01
CA THR A 4 -6.77 19.52 -4.17
C THR A 4 -5.38 20.05 -4.52
N GLY A 5 -4.34 19.22 -4.43
CA GLY A 5 -2.97 19.58 -4.74
C GLY A 5 -2.51 19.07 -6.10
N ASN A 6 -1.49 19.70 -6.67
CA ASN A 6 -0.88 19.22 -7.89
C ASN A 6 0.00 17.97 -7.58
N VAL A 7 -0.23 16.88 -8.31
CA VAL A 7 0.52 15.62 -8.18
C VAL A 7 2.03 15.83 -8.35
N SER A 8 2.43 16.75 -9.23
CA SER A 8 3.85 17.07 -9.46
C SER A 8 4.58 17.55 -8.21
N PHE A 9 3.90 18.29 -7.32
CA PHE A 9 4.52 18.71 -6.05
C PHE A 9 4.79 17.52 -5.13
N GLY A 10 3.87 16.55 -5.11
CA GLY A 10 4.09 15.32 -4.36
C GLY A 10 5.26 14.49 -4.91
N GLN A 11 5.40 14.42 -6.24
CA GLN A 11 6.54 13.75 -6.88
C GLN A 11 7.87 14.44 -6.54
N LEU A 12 7.91 15.77 -6.58
CA LEU A 12 9.09 16.54 -6.18
C LEU A 12 9.44 16.31 -4.70
N PHE A 13 8.45 16.26 -3.82
CA PHE A 13 8.66 15.99 -2.40
C PHE A 13 9.22 14.59 -2.16
N ILE A 14 8.66 13.57 -2.81
CA ILE A 14 9.19 12.19 -2.75
C ILE A 14 10.63 12.15 -3.24
N LYS A 15 10.94 12.85 -4.34
CA LYS A 15 12.30 12.93 -4.86
C LYS A 15 13.27 13.58 -3.87
N GLN A 16 12.88 14.69 -3.23
CA GLN A 16 13.71 15.36 -2.23
C GLN A 16 14.04 14.44 -1.04
N ILE A 17 13.05 13.70 -0.54
CA ILE A 17 13.27 12.72 0.53
C ILE A 17 14.20 11.61 0.07
N TYR A 18 13.95 11.05 -1.12
CA TYR A 18 14.80 10.01 -1.69
C TYR A 18 16.24 10.49 -1.83
N ASP A 19 16.47 11.68 -2.42
CA ASP A 19 17.81 12.24 -2.64
C ASP A 19 18.53 12.47 -1.30
N ALA A 20 17.83 12.99 -0.28
CA ALA A 20 18.41 13.21 1.04
C ALA A 20 18.86 11.90 1.69
N ILE A 21 18.03 10.86 1.66
CA ILE A 21 18.34 9.54 2.23
C ILE A 21 19.41 8.84 1.39
N ARG A 22 19.30 8.89 0.07
CA ARG A 22 20.23 8.24 -0.87
C ARG A 22 21.65 8.77 -0.74
N ASN A 23 21.80 10.07 -0.50
CA ASN A 23 23.10 10.73 -0.34
C ASN A 23 23.57 10.74 1.13
N GLY A 24 22.76 10.23 2.04
CA GLY A 24 23.10 10.13 3.45
C GLY A 24 24.12 9.00 3.74
N PRO A 25 24.88 9.12 4.84
CA PRO A 25 25.92 8.13 5.19
C PRO A 25 25.36 6.74 5.56
N GLN A 26 24.08 6.64 5.85
CA GLN A 26 23.43 5.38 6.25
C GLN A 26 22.68 4.70 5.11
N TRP A 27 22.86 5.14 3.86
CA TRP A 27 22.15 4.56 2.72
C TRP A 27 22.32 3.04 2.63
N GLU A 28 23.51 2.54 2.84
CA GLU A 28 23.82 1.11 2.76
C GLU A 28 23.14 0.25 3.84
N SER A 29 22.58 0.87 4.87
CA SER A 29 21.81 0.21 5.93
C SER A 29 20.33 0.62 5.96
N THR A 30 19.85 1.30 4.88
CA THR A 30 18.51 1.86 4.84
C THR A 30 17.57 1.04 3.97
N LEU A 31 16.38 0.76 4.50
CA LEU A 31 15.20 0.35 3.76
C LEU A 31 14.20 1.50 3.81
N LEU A 32 13.98 2.15 2.67
CA LEU A 32 12.99 3.22 2.53
C LEU A 32 11.70 2.64 1.95
N VAL A 33 10.62 2.74 2.71
CA VAL A 33 9.27 2.36 2.26
C VAL A 33 8.46 3.64 2.07
N ILE A 34 7.95 3.85 0.88
CA ILE A 34 7.06 4.96 0.55
C ILE A 34 5.72 4.39 0.14
N THR A 35 4.67 4.78 0.83
CA THR A 35 3.29 4.37 0.54
C THR A 35 2.35 5.53 0.77
N TYR A 36 1.12 5.39 0.30
CA TYR A 36 0.03 6.33 0.61
C TYR A 36 -0.77 5.80 1.80
N ASP A 37 -1.35 6.71 2.55
CA ASP A 37 -2.21 6.42 3.69
C ASP A 37 -3.57 5.86 3.24
N GLU A 38 -4.12 6.42 2.16
CA GLU A 38 -5.39 6.00 1.59
C GLU A 38 -5.46 6.25 0.08
N THR A 39 -6.47 5.69 -0.58
CA THR A 39 -6.68 5.87 -2.03
C THR A 39 -7.19 7.25 -2.42
N GLY A 40 -7.52 8.10 -1.45
CA GLY A 40 -8.04 9.44 -1.67
C GLY A 40 -9.46 9.47 -2.28
N LYS A 41 -10.05 10.65 -2.47
CA LYS A 41 -11.45 10.86 -2.84
C LYS A 41 -11.69 10.98 -4.35
N PHE A 42 -12.64 10.21 -4.84
CA PHE A 42 -13.63 10.49 -5.90
C PHE A 42 -13.23 10.33 -7.36
N CYS A 43 -13.78 9.30 -7.98
CA CYS A 43 -14.03 9.25 -9.42
C CYS A 43 -15.45 9.75 -9.70
N PRO A 44 -15.67 10.88 -10.42
CA PRO A 44 -16.99 11.32 -10.84
C PRO A 44 -17.72 10.27 -11.69
N ILE A 45 -16.98 9.42 -12.40
CA ILE A 45 -17.49 8.34 -13.24
C ILE A 45 -18.10 7.21 -12.41
N CYS A 46 -17.63 7.01 -11.16
CA CYS A 46 -18.20 6.00 -10.26
C CYS A 46 -19.57 6.42 -9.69
N ALA A 47 -19.95 7.69 -9.80
CA ALA A 47 -21.29 8.15 -9.40
C ALA A 47 -22.38 7.72 -10.40
N GLU A 48 -22.04 7.47 -11.66
CA GLU A 48 -22.98 7.05 -12.71
C GLU A 48 -23.02 5.53 -12.91
N PHE A 49 -21.93 4.82 -12.63
CA PHE A 49 -21.93 3.37 -12.64
C PHE A 49 -22.34 2.83 -11.27
N ARG A 50 -23.54 2.29 -11.18
CA ARG A 50 -23.97 1.41 -10.08
C ARG A 50 -23.04 0.21 -10.03
N CYS A 51 -21.89 0.36 -9.40
CA CYS A 51 -21.09 -0.78 -9.00
C CYS A 51 -21.91 -1.56 -7.97
N VAL A 52 -22.44 -2.69 -8.41
CA VAL A 52 -23.29 -3.58 -7.63
C VAL A 52 -22.58 -3.88 -6.30
N GLY A 53 -23.11 -3.35 -5.20
CA GLY A 53 -22.79 -3.75 -3.84
C GLY A 53 -21.73 -2.95 -3.07
N VAL A 54 -21.09 -1.93 -3.63
CA VAL A 54 -20.19 -1.07 -2.85
C VAL A 54 -20.45 0.39 -3.20
N ARG A 55 -21.17 1.10 -2.33
CA ARG A 55 -21.09 2.55 -2.31
C ARG A 55 -19.73 2.94 -1.78
N LEU A 56 -18.77 3.14 -2.67
CA LEU A 56 -17.54 3.85 -2.36
C LEU A 56 -17.91 5.34 -2.16
N SER A 57 -18.57 5.64 -1.04
CA SER A 57 -18.80 7.01 -0.65
C SER A 57 -17.54 7.50 0.06
N THR A 58 -16.91 8.49 -0.52
CA THR A 58 -16.04 9.45 0.15
C THR A 58 -14.64 8.99 0.55
N VAL A 59 -13.89 8.36 -0.36
CA VAL A 59 -12.44 8.23 -0.16
C VAL A 59 -11.75 9.00 -1.27
N GLY A 60 -10.86 9.94 -0.94
CA GLY A 60 -10.27 10.83 -1.93
C GLY A 60 -9.10 10.19 -2.68
N GLY A 61 -9.22 9.81 -3.94
CA GLY A 61 -8.15 9.26 -4.78
C GLY A 61 -8.24 9.74 -6.21
N PHE A 62 -7.20 9.49 -6.98
CA PHE A 62 -7.22 9.95 -8.35
C PHE A 62 -7.93 8.96 -9.26
N HIS A 63 -7.67 7.67 -9.17
CA HIS A 63 -8.36 6.63 -9.97
C HIS A 63 -8.10 5.23 -9.43
N ASP A 64 -9.13 4.46 -9.20
CA ASP A 64 -9.09 3.00 -9.20
C ASP A 64 -10.42 2.42 -9.73
N HIS A 65 -10.34 1.31 -10.46
CA HIS A 65 -11.48 0.62 -11.05
C HIS A 65 -11.62 -0.81 -10.51
N ILE A 66 -10.77 -1.21 -9.58
CA ILE A 66 -10.79 -2.54 -8.96
C ILE A 66 -11.44 -2.44 -7.58
N PRO A 67 -12.51 -3.20 -7.31
CA PRO A 67 -13.09 -3.23 -5.98
C PRO A 67 -12.10 -3.83 -4.96
N PRO A 68 -12.13 -3.36 -3.71
CA PRO A 68 -11.30 -3.91 -2.65
C PRO A 68 -11.52 -5.42 -2.50
N PRO A 69 -10.45 -6.23 -2.47
CA PRO A 69 -10.57 -7.68 -2.34
C PRO A 69 -11.02 -8.08 -0.93
N LEU A 70 -11.63 -9.25 -0.81
CA LEU A 70 -11.91 -9.85 0.49
C LEU A 70 -10.60 -10.17 1.22
N ALA A 71 -10.64 -10.07 2.53
CA ALA A 71 -9.49 -10.27 3.40
C ALA A 71 -9.92 -10.89 4.73
N VAL A 72 -8.97 -11.50 5.42
CA VAL A 72 -9.16 -11.96 6.80
C VAL A 72 -9.50 -10.77 7.68
N ARG A 73 -10.49 -10.92 8.56
CA ARG A 73 -10.88 -9.89 9.52
C ARG A 73 -9.75 -9.63 10.53
N PRO A 74 -9.54 -8.39 10.97
CA PRO A 74 -8.54 -8.10 12.02
C PRO A 74 -8.95 -8.66 13.39
N ASP A 75 -10.26 -8.74 13.65
CA ASP A 75 -10.89 -9.19 14.87
C ASP A 75 -12.35 -9.60 14.59
N ASP A 76 -13.15 -9.86 15.63
CA ASP A 76 -14.55 -10.24 15.53
C ASP A 76 -15.53 -9.04 15.62
N LEU A 77 -15.03 -7.83 15.65
CA LEU A 77 -15.87 -6.64 15.73
C LEU A 77 -16.60 -6.38 14.41
N THR A 78 -17.79 -5.80 14.53
CA THR A 78 -18.58 -5.28 13.42
C THR A 78 -18.99 -3.86 13.72
N TYR A 79 -19.23 -3.08 12.68
CA TYR A 79 -19.76 -1.73 12.81
C TYR A 79 -21.04 -1.60 12.00
N THR A 80 -22.10 -1.11 12.63
CA THR A 80 -23.39 -0.89 11.97
C THR A 80 -23.75 0.58 12.00
N GLU A 81 -24.06 1.11 10.83
CA GLU A 81 -24.55 2.48 10.69
C GLU A 81 -25.84 2.54 9.87
N LYS A 82 -26.56 3.64 9.99
CA LYS A 82 -27.75 3.91 9.21
C LYS A 82 -27.35 4.54 7.88
N ALA A 83 -27.72 3.90 6.78
CA ALA A 83 -27.55 4.46 5.45
C ALA A 83 -28.51 5.63 5.23
N HIS A 84 -28.23 6.47 4.21
CA HIS A 84 -29.03 7.65 3.89
C HIS A 84 -30.50 7.31 3.54
N ASP A 85 -30.75 6.11 3.04
CA ASP A 85 -32.09 5.57 2.73
C ASP A 85 -32.82 4.99 3.94
N GLY A 86 -32.24 5.10 5.14
CA GLY A 86 -32.78 4.59 6.40
C GLY A 86 -32.51 3.10 6.67
N SER A 87 -31.92 2.38 5.74
CA SER A 87 -31.51 0.99 5.96
C SER A 87 -30.30 0.89 6.90
N ASN A 88 -30.15 -0.24 7.59
CA ASN A 88 -28.94 -0.51 8.35
C ASN A 88 -27.88 -1.18 7.45
N TYR A 89 -26.66 -0.68 7.53
CA TYR A 89 -25.50 -1.27 6.88
C TYR A 89 -24.51 -1.73 7.94
N THR A 90 -24.20 -3.04 7.94
CA THR A 90 -23.19 -3.62 8.83
C THR A 90 -21.91 -3.88 8.08
N PHE A 91 -20.82 -3.31 8.56
CA PHE A 91 -19.48 -3.52 8.04
C PHE A 91 -18.72 -4.52 8.91
N GLU A 92 -18.24 -5.58 8.29
CA GLU A 92 -17.59 -6.72 8.96
C GLU A 92 -16.08 -6.68 8.93
N PHE A 93 -15.47 -5.64 8.39
CA PHE A 93 -14.02 -5.49 8.22
C PHE A 93 -13.35 -6.67 7.48
N ASN A 94 -14.08 -7.35 6.61
CA ASN A 94 -13.66 -8.55 5.88
C ASN A 94 -13.11 -8.26 4.48
N ARG A 95 -12.63 -7.03 4.25
CA ARG A 95 -11.99 -6.61 2.99
C ARG A 95 -10.84 -5.66 3.23
N LEU A 96 -9.95 -5.56 2.24
CA LEU A 96 -8.90 -4.54 2.20
C LEU A 96 -9.49 -3.19 1.75
N GLY A 97 -8.68 -2.15 1.77
CA GLY A 97 -8.96 -0.86 1.15
C GLY A 97 -8.73 -0.88 -0.36
N GLY A 98 -8.85 0.29 -1.00
CA GLY A 98 -8.43 0.48 -2.38
C GLY A 98 -6.92 0.33 -2.56
N ARG A 99 -6.49 0.12 -3.80
CA ARG A 99 -5.06 -0.13 -4.08
C ARG A 99 -4.22 1.12 -3.86
N LEU A 100 -3.06 0.92 -3.24
CA LEU A 100 -2.07 1.97 -2.98
C LEU A 100 -0.75 1.59 -3.67
N PRO A 101 -0.14 2.49 -4.44
CA PRO A 101 1.22 2.26 -4.88
C PRO A 101 2.17 2.33 -3.69
N THR A 102 3.07 1.36 -3.62
CA THR A 102 4.07 1.27 -2.56
C THR A 102 5.43 1.01 -3.18
N TRP A 103 6.44 1.77 -2.77
CA TRP A 103 7.81 1.58 -3.21
C TRP A 103 8.66 1.06 -2.06
N ILE A 104 9.38 -0.01 -2.34
CA ILE A 104 10.39 -0.59 -1.46
C ILE A 104 11.75 -0.26 -2.07
N ILE A 105 12.51 0.59 -1.42
CA ILE A 105 13.73 1.18 -1.97
C ILE A 105 14.90 0.93 -1.03
N SER A 106 15.89 0.19 -1.51
CA SER A 106 17.14 -0.10 -0.79
C SER A 106 18.23 -0.47 -1.79
N PRO A 107 19.50 -0.35 -1.42
CA PRO A 107 20.57 -0.95 -2.23
C PRO A 107 20.49 -2.49 -2.32
N TYR A 108 19.68 -3.14 -1.50
CA TYR A 108 19.48 -4.59 -1.45
C TYR A 108 18.24 -5.07 -2.20
N THR A 109 17.35 -4.18 -2.65
CA THR A 109 16.13 -4.57 -3.37
C THR A 109 16.37 -4.66 -4.87
N PRO A 110 15.69 -5.57 -5.62
CA PRO A 110 15.81 -5.66 -7.07
C PRO A 110 15.31 -4.40 -7.76
N GLN A 111 15.96 -4.02 -8.86
CA GLN A 111 15.57 -2.85 -9.64
C GLN A 111 14.45 -3.19 -10.62
N GLY A 112 13.42 -2.34 -10.66
CA GLY A 112 12.32 -2.47 -11.64
C GLY A 112 11.43 -3.69 -11.41
N TYR A 113 11.49 -4.30 -10.25
CA TYR A 113 10.65 -5.43 -9.88
C TYR A 113 9.26 -4.93 -9.47
N LEU A 114 8.23 -5.65 -9.89
CA LEU A 114 6.83 -5.36 -9.54
C LEU A 114 6.15 -6.62 -9.04
N GLU A 115 5.49 -6.52 -7.91
CA GLU A 115 4.74 -7.61 -7.29
C GLU A 115 3.44 -7.08 -6.69
N ASN A 116 2.34 -7.81 -6.89
CA ASN A 116 1.01 -7.43 -6.37
C ASN A 116 0.49 -8.43 -5.32
N PHE A 117 1.02 -9.66 -5.35
CA PHE A 117 0.60 -10.75 -4.47
C PHE A 117 1.84 -11.42 -3.90
N GLY A 118 1.81 -11.69 -2.63
CA GLY A 118 2.77 -12.57 -1.97
C GLY A 118 2.08 -13.85 -1.51
N THR A 119 2.73 -14.59 -0.63
CA THR A 119 2.20 -15.83 -0.06
C THR A 119 1.67 -15.56 1.35
N ASP A 120 0.43 -15.93 1.60
CA ASP A 120 -0.15 -15.97 2.94
C ASP A 120 0.60 -17.01 3.78
N PRO A 121 1.27 -16.63 4.89
CA PRO A 121 2.07 -17.57 5.67
C PRO A 121 1.26 -18.67 6.36
N VAL A 122 -0.03 -18.45 6.58
CA VAL A 122 -0.91 -19.40 7.28
C VAL A 122 -1.49 -20.43 6.31
N THR A 123 -1.90 -19.99 5.13
CA THR A 123 -2.61 -20.85 4.17
C THR A 123 -1.74 -21.33 3.00
N GLY A 124 -0.60 -20.72 2.79
CA GLY A 124 0.28 -21.00 1.64
C GLY A 124 -0.28 -20.52 0.29
N LYS A 125 -1.39 -19.79 0.28
CA LYS A 125 -2.03 -19.29 -0.95
C LYS A 125 -1.57 -17.88 -1.30
N ALA A 126 -1.75 -17.52 -2.57
CA ALA A 126 -1.54 -16.15 -3.01
C ALA A 126 -2.48 -15.18 -2.26
N TYR A 127 -1.93 -14.12 -1.73
CA TYR A 127 -2.67 -13.10 -0.99
C TYR A 127 -2.16 -11.70 -1.39
N PRO A 128 -3.05 -10.71 -1.55
CA PRO A 128 -2.62 -9.37 -1.94
C PRO A 128 -1.80 -8.69 -0.84
N TYR A 129 -0.81 -7.92 -1.25
CA TYR A 129 -0.13 -7.03 -0.33
C TYR A 129 -1.09 -5.96 0.20
N SER A 130 -0.85 -5.54 1.44
CA SER A 130 -1.65 -4.51 2.12
C SER A 130 -0.78 -3.71 3.10
N ALA A 131 -1.35 -2.70 3.73
CA ALA A 131 -0.64 -1.94 4.77
C ALA A 131 -0.12 -2.86 5.90
N THR A 132 -0.83 -3.96 6.21
CA THR A 132 -0.42 -4.93 7.21
C THR A 132 0.78 -5.78 6.78
N SER A 133 1.11 -5.82 5.49
CA SER A 133 2.35 -6.44 4.99
C SER A 133 3.61 -5.74 5.48
N ILE A 134 3.54 -4.43 5.70
CA ILE A 134 4.63 -3.67 6.33
C ILE A 134 4.84 -4.16 7.76
N LEU A 135 3.76 -4.28 8.54
CA LEU A 135 3.83 -4.79 9.91
C LEU A 135 4.35 -6.24 9.96
N LYS A 136 3.89 -7.09 9.03
CA LYS A 136 4.39 -8.47 8.93
C LYS A 136 5.88 -8.54 8.64
N THR A 137 6.36 -7.70 7.72
CA THR A 137 7.80 -7.61 7.40
C THR A 137 8.61 -7.13 8.60
N LEU A 138 8.12 -6.12 9.32
CA LEU A 138 8.77 -5.66 10.56
C LEU A 138 8.75 -6.74 11.65
N GLY A 139 7.68 -7.53 11.72
CA GLY A 139 7.59 -8.69 12.60
C GLY A 139 8.73 -9.68 12.37
N TYR A 140 9.03 -10.01 11.13
CA TYR A 140 10.15 -10.89 10.80
C TYR A 140 11.53 -10.26 11.07
N LEU A 141 11.68 -8.95 10.82
CA LEU A 141 12.94 -8.24 11.04
C LEU A 141 13.31 -8.12 12.53
N TRP A 142 12.31 -8.02 13.40
CA TRP A 142 12.52 -7.71 14.83
C TRP A 142 11.92 -8.76 15.77
N ASP A 143 11.53 -9.93 15.24
CA ASP A 143 10.93 -11.02 16.02
C ASP A 143 9.73 -10.56 16.86
N LEU A 144 8.83 -9.79 16.21
CA LEU A 144 7.59 -9.30 16.84
C LEU A 144 6.43 -10.25 16.58
N GLN A 145 5.56 -10.37 17.56
CA GLN A 145 4.32 -11.14 17.40
C GLN A 145 3.33 -10.42 16.50
N ASP A 146 2.54 -11.19 15.76
CA ASP A 146 1.46 -10.66 14.93
C ASP A 146 0.37 -10.03 15.82
N LEU A 147 0.02 -8.78 15.53
CA LEU A 147 -0.93 -8.00 16.32
C LEU A 147 -2.38 -8.44 16.12
N THR A 148 -2.70 -8.98 14.95
CA THR A 148 -4.07 -9.37 14.58
C THR A 148 -4.04 -10.55 13.61
N PRO A 149 -5.15 -11.31 13.47
CA PRO A 149 -5.28 -12.35 12.44
C PRO A 149 -4.99 -11.83 11.02
N ARG A 150 -5.35 -10.58 10.72
CA ARG A 150 -5.04 -9.97 9.43
C ARG A 150 -3.53 -9.82 9.19
N VAL A 151 -2.76 -9.47 10.21
CA VAL A 151 -1.29 -9.42 10.10
C VAL A 151 -0.72 -10.81 9.89
N SER A 152 -1.24 -11.83 10.61
CA SER A 152 -0.77 -13.21 10.47
C SER A 152 -0.93 -13.75 9.03
N HIS A 153 -1.99 -13.38 8.35
CA HIS A 153 -2.27 -13.77 6.97
C HIS A 153 -1.65 -12.86 5.91
N SER A 154 -1.04 -11.74 6.31
CA SER A 154 -0.44 -10.82 5.34
C SER A 154 0.89 -11.35 4.82
N PRO A 155 1.12 -11.29 3.50
CA PRO A 155 2.44 -11.60 2.96
C PRO A 155 3.45 -10.54 3.41
N SER A 156 4.66 -10.96 3.71
CA SER A 156 5.79 -10.06 3.93
C SER A 156 6.53 -9.81 2.61
N PHE A 157 7.34 -8.79 2.57
CA PHE A 157 8.22 -8.48 1.44
C PHE A 157 9.72 -8.58 1.78
N ASP A 158 10.06 -9.30 2.84
CA ASP A 158 11.45 -9.55 3.27
C ASP A 158 12.26 -10.28 2.18
N HIS A 159 11.64 -11.16 1.38
CA HIS A 159 12.27 -11.83 0.24
C HIS A 159 12.79 -10.85 -0.83
N LEU A 160 12.31 -9.62 -0.87
CA LEU A 160 12.82 -8.57 -1.76
C LEU A 160 14.13 -7.94 -1.26
N ILE A 161 14.50 -8.21 -0.01
CA ILE A 161 15.72 -7.68 0.60
C ILE A 161 16.81 -8.73 0.45
N GLY A 162 17.59 -8.62 -0.61
CA GLY A 162 18.67 -9.57 -0.89
C GLY A 162 19.84 -9.44 0.08
N PRO A 163 20.73 -10.46 0.13
CA PRO A 163 21.89 -10.45 1.03
C PRO A 163 23.05 -9.58 0.54
N HIS A 164 22.99 -9.08 -0.69
CA HIS A 164 24.11 -8.38 -1.33
C HIS A 164 23.69 -7.01 -1.86
N LEU A 165 24.60 -6.05 -1.70
CA LEU A 165 24.48 -4.73 -2.34
C LEU A 165 24.45 -4.87 -3.86
N ARG A 166 23.54 -4.14 -4.52
CA ARG A 166 23.56 -4.01 -5.96
C ARG A 166 24.79 -3.21 -6.40
N GLN A 167 25.54 -3.74 -7.37
CA GLN A 167 26.76 -3.09 -7.87
C GLN A 167 26.49 -1.81 -8.69
N THR A 168 25.26 -1.59 -9.15
CA THR A 168 24.89 -0.43 -9.95
C THR A 168 23.64 0.24 -9.39
N SER A 169 23.84 1.31 -8.66
CA SER A 169 22.76 2.27 -8.37
C SER A 169 22.80 3.39 -9.40
N ARG A 170 21.98 3.30 -10.45
CA ARG A 170 21.74 4.49 -11.29
C ARG A 170 20.99 5.51 -10.46
N PHE A 171 21.53 6.72 -10.34
CA PHE A 171 20.78 7.85 -9.83
C PHE A 171 19.61 8.12 -10.77
N LEU A 172 18.45 8.43 -10.22
CA LEU A 172 17.39 9.09 -10.98
C LEU A 172 17.85 10.51 -11.28
N THR A 173 18.58 10.68 -12.37
CA THR A 173 19.26 11.94 -12.71
C THR A 173 18.33 13.00 -13.27
N THR A 174 17.11 12.63 -13.67
CA THR A 174 16.13 13.60 -14.19
C THR A 174 14.71 13.22 -13.79
N PRO A 175 13.89 14.19 -13.38
CA PRO A 175 12.45 13.97 -13.33
C PRO A 175 11.98 13.68 -14.76
N HIS A 176 11.36 12.52 -15.01
CA HIS A 176 10.62 12.36 -16.24
C HIS A 176 9.45 13.35 -16.19
N THR A 177 9.54 14.42 -16.96
CA THR A 177 8.38 15.24 -17.28
C THR A 177 7.48 14.37 -18.16
N PHE A 178 6.39 13.93 -17.61
CA PHE A 178 5.29 13.39 -18.41
C PHE A 178 4.70 14.58 -19.19
N ALA A 179 4.77 14.50 -20.52
CA ALA A 179 4.12 15.41 -21.44
C ALA A 179 2.60 15.21 -21.39
#